data_c02b5139f3a183f342d09ee71b0975ce
#
_entry.id   c02b5139f3a183f342d09ee71b0975ce
#
_cell.length_a   1.000
_cell.length_b   1.000
_cell.length_c   1.000
_cell.angle_alpha   90.00
_cell.angle_beta   90.00
_cell.angle_gamma   90.00
#
_symmetry.space_group_name_H-M   'P 1'
#
loop_
_entity.id
_entity.type
_entity.pdbx_description
1 polymer ?
#
loop_
_entity_poly.entity_id
_entity_poly.type
_entity_poly.pdbx_seq_one_letter_code
_entity_poly.pdbx_strand_id
1 'polypeptide(L)'
;MSILYVDDDPEDIEIFHDAVRTVAPSIRYITATNGNDALNFLHTTDTLPDYLILDMNMPGMDGKVCLHEIRKNERLMQMRVIVYSTNSFPKDIQEIESLDATFIKKANSFNDLCEMIRKLIAGNAKER
;
A
#
# COMPACT_ATOMS: atom_id res chain seq x y z
N MET A 1 -14.42 -0.13 -4.46
CA MET A 1 -13.16 -0.17 -3.69
C MET A 1 -11.96 0.06 -4.61
N SER A 2 -10.97 0.79 -4.14
CA SER A 2 -9.75 1.04 -4.90
C SER A 2 -8.50 0.83 -4.05
N ILE A 3 -7.43 0.42 -4.72
CA ILE A 3 -6.12 0.19 -4.09
C ILE A 3 -5.08 0.94 -4.91
N LEU A 4 -4.26 1.74 -4.24
CA LEU A 4 -3.06 2.32 -4.85
C LEU A 4 -1.86 1.50 -4.39
N TYR A 5 -1.16 0.90 -5.34
CA TYR A 5 0.03 0.08 -5.09
C TYR A 5 1.27 0.84 -5.57
N VAL A 6 2.21 1.07 -4.66
CA VAL A 6 3.41 1.86 -4.94
C VAL A 6 4.66 1.00 -4.80
N ASP A 7 5.35 0.77 -5.91
CA ASP A 7 6.52 -0.09 -5.97
C ASP A 7 7.30 0.28 -7.22
N ASP A 8 8.62 0.29 -7.16
CA ASP A 8 9.44 0.60 -8.33
C ASP A 8 9.74 -0.62 -9.20
N ASP A 9 9.38 -1.81 -8.73
CA ASP A 9 9.59 -3.07 -9.47
C ASP A 9 8.36 -3.39 -10.33
N PRO A 10 8.47 -3.31 -11.68
CA PRO A 10 7.33 -3.60 -12.55
C PRO A 10 6.83 -5.02 -12.43
N GLU A 11 7.69 -5.97 -12.09
CA GLU A 11 7.29 -7.36 -11.90
C GLU A 11 6.38 -7.52 -10.68
N ASP A 12 6.73 -6.89 -9.56
CA ASP A 12 5.90 -6.89 -8.36
C ASP A 12 4.56 -6.19 -8.59
N ILE A 13 4.56 -5.11 -9.34
CA ILE A 13 3.32 -4.40 -9.72
C ILE A 13 2.38 -5.33 -10.48
N GLU A 14 2.91 -6.08 -11.44
CA GLU A 14 2.11 -6.98 -12.26
C GLU A 14 1.59 -8.18 -11.46
N ILE A 15 2.43 -8.76 -10.60
CA ILE A 15 2.03 -9.88 -9.74
C ILE A 15 0.91 -9.46 -8.80
N PHE A 16 1.03 -8.28 -8.19
CA PHE A 16 0.00 -7.77 -7.29
C PHE A 16 -1.31 -7.52 -8.06
N HIS A 17 -1.21 -6.99 -9.27
CA HIS A 17 -2.38 -6.78 -10.13
C HIS A 17 -3.10 -8.10 -10.44
N ASP A 18 -2.33 -9.14 -10.79
CA ASP A 18 -2.90 -10.45 -11.07
C ASP A 18 -3.64 -11.01 -9.85
N ALA A 19 -3.07 -10.82 -8.66
CA ALA A 19 -3.72 -11.26 -7.43
C ALA A 19 -5.01 -10.50 -7.16
N VAL A 20 -5.01 -9.19 -7.36
CA VAL A 20 -6.22 -8.36 -7.19
C VAL A 20 -7.31 -8.83 -8.15
N ARG A 21 -6.97 -9.06 -9.42
CA ARG A 21 -7.94 -9.53 -10.42
C ARG A 21 -8.49 -10.91 -10.08
N THR A 22 -7.66 -11.77 -9.50
CA THR A 22 -8.07 -13.12 -9.11
C THR A 22 -9.04 -13.09 -7.95
N VAL A 23 -8.77 -12.25 -6.95
CA VAL A 23 -9.57 -12.20 -5.72
C VAL A 23 -10.83 -11.36 -5.90
N ALA A 24 -10.72 -10.20 -6.53
CA ALA A 24 -11.82 -9.25 -6.65
C ALA A 24 -11.64 -8.38 -7.89
N PRO A 25 -12.07 -8.86 -9.06
CA PRO A 25 -11.84 -8.14 -10.33
C PRO A 25 -12.52 -6.77 -10.40
N SER A 26 -13.46 -6.47 -9.52
CA SER A 26 -14.12 -5.17 -9.50
C SER A 26 -13.31 -4.09 -8.78
N ILE A 27 -12.23 -4.44 -8.10
CA ILE A 27 -11.37 -3.45 -7.43
C ILE A 27 -10.63 -2.62 -8.46
N ARG A 28 -10.69 -1.30 -8.31
CA ARG A 28 -9.91 -0.39 -9.13
C ARG A 28 -8.45 -0.41 -8.63
N TYR A 29 -7.55 -0.84 -9.50
CA TYR A 29 -6.13 -0.96 -9.20
C TYR A 29 -5.37 0.20 -9.83
N ILE A 30 -4.71 0.99 -9.00
CA ILE A 30 -3.95 2.18 -9.41
C ILE A 30 -2.51 1.95 -8.98
N THR A 31 -1.55 2.37 -9.79
CA THR A 31 -0.14 2.17 -9.48
C THR A 31 0.65 3.47 -9.55
N ALA A 32 1.72 3.52 -8.76
CA ALA A 32 2.76 4.53 -8.86
C ALA A 32 4.11 3.82 -8.70
N THR A 33 5.13 4.34 -9.35
CA THR A 33 6.44 3.69 -9.35
C THR A 33 7.44 4.31 -8.39
N ASN A 34 7.03 5.37 -7.71
CA ASN A 34 7.87 6.04 -6.70
C ASN A 34 7.00 6.86 -5.76
N GLY A 35 7.60 7.31 -4.66
CA GLY A 35 6.87 8.07 -3.64
C GLY A 35 6.37 9.41 -4.11
N ASN A 36 7.12 10.11 -4.96
CA ASN A 36 6.71 11.42 -5.47
C ASN A 36 5.46 11.30 -6.34
N ASP A 37 5.41 10.33 -7.23
CA ASP A 37 4.24 10.10 -8.09
C ASP A 37 3.02 9.70 -7.25
N ALA A 38 3.24 8.88 -6.22
CA ALA A 38 2.17 8.50 -5.31
C ALA A 38 1.60 9.73 -4.59
N LEU A 39 2.46 10.59 -4.05
CA LEU A 39 2.02 11.81 -3.38
C LEU A 39 1.30 12.75 -4.32
N ASN A 40 1.81 12.93 -5.54
CA ASN A 40 1.14 13.77 -6.55
C ASN A 40 -0.26 13.25 -6.87
N PHE A 41 -0.39 11.95 -7.04
CA PHE A 41 -1.71 11.34 -7.27
C PHE A 41 -2.64 11.61 -6.09
N LEU A 42 -2.17 11.39 -4.87
CA LEU A 42 -2.99 11.57 -3.66
C LEU A 42 -3.41 13.02 -3.44
N HIS A 43 -2.55 13.97 -3.81
CA HIS A 43 -2.87 15.40 -3.67
C HIS A 43 -3.86 15.90 -4.72
N THR A 44 -3.97 15.22 -5.86
CA THR A 44 -4.80 15.68 -6.98
C THR A 44 -6.06 14.86 -7.21
N THR A 45 -6.15 13.66 -6.65
CA THR A 45 -7.34 12.82 -6.85
C THR A 45 -8.53 13.34 -6.05
N ASP A 46 -9.71 13.28 -6.65
CA ASP A 46 -10.96 13.64 -5.97
C ASP A 46 -11.38 12.57 -4.97
N THR A 47 -11.05 11.31 -5.26
CA THR A 47 -11.42 10.17 -4.42
C THR A 47 -10.18 9.43 -3.98
N LEU A 48 -9.94 9.40 -2.68
CA LEU A 48 -8.79 8.69 -2.11
C LEU A 48 -8.99 7.17 -2.24
N PRO A 49 -7.90 6.41 -2.46
CA PRO A 49 -8.01 4.96 -2.44
C PRO A 49 -8.39 4.46 -1.04
N ASP A 50 -9.03 3.30 -0.98
CA ASP A 50 -9.34 2.66 0.30
C ASP A 50 -8.09 2.16 0.99
N TYR A 51 -7.12 1.69 0.23
CA TYR A 51 -5.82 1.26 0.74
C TYR A 51 -4.70 1.81 -0.10
N LEU A 52 -3.65 2.24 0.57
CA LEU A 52 -2.35 2.51 -0.04
C LEU A 52 -1.41 1.36 0.38
N ILE A 53 -0.90 0.62 -0.59
CA ILE A 53 0.09 -0.42 -0.36
C ILE A 53 1.44 0.14 -0.82
N LEU A 54 2.38 0.26 0.09
CA LEU A 54 3.57 1.05 -0.11
C LEU A 54 4.83 0.20 0.11
N ASP A 55 5.63 0.04 -0.93
CA ASP A 55 6.92 -0.61 -0.78
C ASP A 55 7.88 0.30 0.00
N MET A 56 8.72 -0.30 0.85
CA MET A 56 9.62 0.46 1.69
C MET A 56 10.88 0.90 0.96
N ASN A 57 11.39 0.05 0.06
CA ASN A 57 12.68 0.27 -0.58
C ASN A 57 12.51 0.77 -2.00
N MET A 58 12.42 2.09 -2.15
CA MET A 58 12.31 2.75 -3.46
C MET A 58 13.39 3.80 -3.60
N PRO A 59 13.98 3.96 -4.82
CA PRO A 59 14.95 5.02 -5.06
C PRO A 59 14.34 6.41 -4.85
N GLY A 60 15.15 7.31 -4.31
CA GLY A 60 14.74 8.69 -4.04
C GLY A 60 13.97 8.81 -2.74
N MET A 61 12.66 8.66 -2.79
CA MET A 61 11.82 8.72 -1.59
C MET A 61 11.43 7.30 -1.18
N ASP A 62 11.98 6.78 -0.08
CA ASP A 62 11.60 5.47 0.43
C ASP A 62 10.21 5.48 1.07
N GLY A 63 9.71 4.27 1.37
CA GLY A 63 8.35 4.13 1.91
C GLY A 63 8.13 4.84 3.23
N LYS A 64 9.13 4.89 4.12
CA LYS A 64 8.99 5.56 5.41
C LYS A 64 8.86 7.07 5.23
N VAL A 65 9.68 7.66 4.37
CA VAL A 65 9.59 9.09 4.06
C VAL A 65 8.23 9.43 3.48
N CYS A 66 7.77 8.62 2.54
CA CYS A 66 6.46 8.80 1.93
C CYS A 66 5.34 8.72 2.99
N LEU A 67 5.41 7.77 3.90
CA LEU A 67 4.43 7.60 4.98
C LEU A 67 4.41 8.83 5.90
N HIS A 68 5.58 9.36 6.26
CA HIS A 68 5.65 10.59 7.07
C HIS A 68 4.97 11.75 6.37
N GLU A 69 5.20 11.92 5.07
CA GLU A 69 4.58 12.99 4.29
C GLU A 69 3.05 12.84 4.24
N ILE A 70 2.57 11.61 4.09
CA ILE A 70 1.13 11.32 4.09
C ILE A 70 0.51 11.72 5.43
N ARG A 71 1.14 11.38 6.54
CA ARG A 71 0.58 11.64 7.88
C ARG A 71 0.63 13.11 8.29
N LYS A 72 1.41 13.93 7.60
CA LYS A 72 1.42 15.38 7.82
C LYS A 72 0.26 16.11 7.13
N ASN A 73 -0.38 15.49 6.16
CA ASN A 73 -1.45 16.11 5.38
C ASN A 73 -2.81 15.73 5.97
N GLU A 74 -3.60 16.75 6.38
CA GLU A 74 -4.91 16.51 7.00
C GLU A 74 -5.84 15.65 6.16
N ARG A 75 -5.83 15.86 4.84
CA ARG A 75 -6.69 15.13 3.93
C ARG A 75 -6.32 13.65 3.84
N LEU A 76 -5.04 13.32 4.05
CA LEU A 76 -4.50 11.97 3.88
C LEU A 76 -4.28 11.22 5.20
N MET A 77 -4.36 11.92 6.33
CA MET A 77 -3.92 11.34 7.61
C MET A 77 -4.75 10.16 8.10
N GLN A 78 -5.97 10.01 7.59
CA GLN A 78 -6.82 8.87 7.97
C GLN A 78 -6.86 7.76 6.92
N MET A 79 -6.11 7.92 5.83
CA MET A 79 -6.05 6.89 4.81
C MET A 79 -5.35 5.65 5.36
N ARG A 80 -5.86 4.47 5.01
CA ARG A 80 -5.27 3.21 5.43
C ARG A 80 -4.02 2.93 4.62
N VAL A 81 -2.89 2.80 5.31
CA VAL A 81 -1.59 2.56 4.70
C VAL A 81 -1.05 1.22 5.18
N ILE A 82 -0.62 0.40 4.22
CA ILE A 82 0.09 -0.84 4.48
C ILE A 82 1.47 -0.70 3.87
N VAL A 83 2.50 -0.85 4.71
CA VAL A 83 3.88 -0.94 4.22
C VAL A 83 4.17 -2.40 3.93
N TYR A 84 4.46 -2.69 2.68
CA TYR A 84 4.60 -4.05 2.16
C TYR A 84 6.03 -4.25 1.70
N SER A 85 6.82 -5.03 2.45
CA SER A 85 8.26 -5.10 2.23
C SER A 85 8.81 -6.49 2.54
N THR A 86 9.93 -6.83 1.90
CA THR A 86 10.65 -8.07 2.17
C THR A 86 11.46 -8.00 3.47
N ASN A 87 11.81 -6.78 3.90
CA ASN A 87 12.60 -6.56 5.11
C ASN A 87 11.70 -6.29 6.31
N SER A 88 12.00 -6.91 7.45
CA SER A 88 11.17 -6.82 8.65
C SER A 88 11.98 -6.44 9.88
N PHE A 89 12.74 -5.34 9.81
CA PHE A 89 13.52 -4.87 10.95
C PHE A 89 12.59 -4.31 12.03
N PRO A 90 12.73 -4.76 13.31
CA PRO A 90 11.82 -4.32 14.38
C PRO A 90 11.71 -2.82 14.54
N LYS A 91 12.82 -2.10 14.35
CA LYS A 91 12.83 -0.64 14.47
C LYS A 91 11.96 0.02 13.40
N ASP A 92 12.00 -0.50 12.18
CA ASP A 92 11.18 0.01 11.08
C ASP A 92 9.70 -0.26 11.32
N ILE A 93 9.39 -1.46 11.82
CA ILE A 93 8.02 -1.85 12.14
C ILE A 93 7.45 -0.93 13.21
N GLN A 94 8.23 -0.64 14.26
CA GLN A 94 7.80 0.28 15.33
C GLN A 94 7.49 1.67 14.78
N GLU A 95 8.33 2.19 13.90
CA GLU A 95 8.12 3.50 13.29
C GLU A 95 6.84 3.52 12.44
N ILE A 96 6.66 2.49 11.62
CA ILE A 96 5.48 2.34 10.77
C ILE A 96 4.21 2.30 11.62
N GLU A 97 4.20 1.49 12.67
CA GLU A 97 3.05 1.37 13.55
C GLU A 97 2.78 2.65 14.33
N SER A 98 3.83 3.40 14.69
CA SER A 98 3.68 4.70 15.36
C SER A 98 3.01 5.74 14.46
N LEU A 99 3.06 5.54 13.16
CA LEU A 99 2.41 6.40 12.16
C LEU A 99 1.04 5.85 11.73
N ASP A 100 0.48 4.97 12.54
CA ASP A 100 -0.86 4.39 12.33
C ASP A 100 -0.98 3.66 10.99
N ALA A 101 0.09 2.98 10.60
CA ALA A 101 0.13 2.12 9.42
C ALA A 101 0.40 0.68 9.84
N THR A 102 0.10 -0.25 8.95
CA THR A 102 0.32 -1.67 9.19
C THR A 102 1.51 -2.14 8.37
N PHE A 103 2.40 -2.91 8.98
CA PHE A 103 3.48 -3.56 8.26
C PHE A 103 3.05 -4.98 7.88
N ILE A 104 3.25 -5.34 6.61
CA ILE A 104 3.04 -6.71 6.13
C ILE A 104 4.28 -7.13 5.35
N LYS A 105 4.84 -8.27 5.70
CA LYS A 105 5.98 -8.84 4.98
C LYS A 105 5.50 -9.36 3.62
N LYS A 106 6.26 -9.11 2.55
CA LYS A 106 5.89 -9.58 1.22
C LYS A 106 5.68 -11.08 1.19
N ALA A 107 4.58 -11.49 0.55
CA ALA A 107 4.16 -12.88 0.47
C ALA A 107 5.18 -13.72 -0.32
N ASN A 108 5.36 -14.99 0.11
CA ASN A 108 6.30 -15.90 -0.53
C ASN A 108 5.70 -16.63 -1.74
N SER A 109 4.38 -16.59 -1.88
CA SER A 109 3.69 -17.26 -2.98
C SER A 109 2.51 -16.43 -3.45
N PHE A 110 2.05 -16.72 -4.67
CA PHE A 110 0.85 -16.08 -5.22
C PHE A 110 -0.39 -16.38 -4.37
N ASN A 111 -0.51 -17.60 -3.87
CA ASN A 111 -1.63 -17.97 -3.01
C ASN A 111 -1.64 -17.18 -1.71
N ASP A 112 -0.48 -16.98 -1.10
CA ASP A 112 -0.36 -16.18 0.12
C ASP A 112 -0.72 -14.72 -0.15
N LEU A 113 -0.32 -14.19 -1.30
CA LEU A 113 -0.68 -12.84 -1.71
C LEU A 113 -2.18 -12.70 -1.87
N CYS A 114 -2.83 -13.66 -2.53
CA CYS A 114 -4.28 -13.67 -2.67
C CYS A 114 -4.98 -13.71 -1.32
N GLU A 115 -4.50 -14.51 -0.37
CA GLU A 115 -5.04 -14.57 0.98
C GLU A 115 -4.91 -13.25 1.72
N MET A 116 -3.76 -12.58 1.57
CA MET A 116 -3.56 -11.26 2.15
C MET A 116 -4.60 -10.27 1.61
N ILE A 117 -4.81 -10.26 0.30
CA ILE A 117 -5.77 -9.36 -0.33
C ILE A 117 -7.20 -9.67 0.15
N ARG A 118 -7.56 -10.94 0.27
CA ARG A 118 -8.87 -11.34 0.81
C ARG A 118 -9.09 -10.80 2.21
N LYS A 119 -8.06 -10.86 3.05
CA LYS A 119 -8.14 -10.33 4.43
C LYS A 119 -8.30 -8.83 4.44
N LEU A 120 -7.62 -8.10 3.56
CA LEU A 120 -7.76 -6.66 3.45
C LEU A 120 -9.19 -6.28 3.07
N ILE A 121 -9.76 -6.96 2.10
CA ILE A 121 -11.12 -6.72 1.64
C ILE A 121 -12.13 -7.00 2.75
N ALA A 122 -11.96 -8.11 3.47
CA ALA A 122 -12.82 -8.48 4.59
C ALA A 122 -12.73 -7.44 5.73
N GLY A 123 -11.52 -6.96 6.02
CA GLY A 123 -11.30 -5.90 7.02
C GLY A 123 -11.97 -4.59 6.64
N ASN A 124 -11.91 -4.22 5.36
CA ASN A 124 -12.57 -3.02 4.87
C ASN A 124 -14.10 -3.13 5.04
N ALA A 125 -14.66 -4.28 4.72
CA ALA A 125 -16.09 -4.53 4.87
C ALA A 125 -16.53 -4.50 6.34
N LYS A 126 -15.71 -5.03 7.24
CA LYS A 126 -16.02 -5.07 8.68
C LYS A 126 -15.97 -3.69 9.35
N GLU A 127 -15.14 -2.80 8.85
CA GLU A 127 -14.98 -1.47 9.44
C GLU A 127 -16.08 -0.50 9.02
N ARG A 128 -16.88 -0.91 8.07
CA ARG A 128 -18.03 -0.14 7.60
C ARG A 128 -19.31 -0.64 8.25
#